data_76f4f6f8f7d1b33eac019ad9565986ad
#
_entry.id   76f4f6f8f7d1b33eac019ad9565986ad
#
_cell.length_a   1.000
_cell.length_b   1.000
_cell.length_c   1.000
_cell.angle_alpha   90.00
_cell.angle_beta   90.00
_cell.angle_gamma   90.00
#
_symmetry.space_group_name_H-M   'P 1'
#
loop_
_entity.id
_entity.type
_entity.pdbx_description
1 polymer ?
#
loop_
_entity_poly.entity_id
_entity_poly.type
_entity_poly.pdbx_seq_one_letter_code
_entity_poly.pdbx_strand_id
1 'polypeptide(L)'
;MPAPLILVSSRTGNTRILAEGVRRAFPTAVVLDAAAAPDSLEAFDPILIGFWCDRGRAPEEIERLMPRIRGKSIGFFATMGGDPASPRAQDWMRRTCRNLAALGAQNIVQAQFLSRGRIDPALFERMSAGSAPSPEREARRRGSETHPDRLDLLEVEKIFREAFVH
;
A
#
# COMPACT_ATOMS: atom_id res chain seq x y z
N MET A 1 20.15 8.68 14.95
CA MET A 1 18.84 8.86 14.26
C MET A 1 18.32 7.53 13.79
N PRO A 2 17.06 7.19 14.08
CA PRO A 2 16.47 5.97 13.52
C PRO A 2 16.44 6.03 11.98
N ALA A 3 16.57 4.89 11.36
CA ALA A 3 16.50 4.79 9.90
C ALA A 3 15.05 4.57 9.43
N PRO A 4 14.66 5.12 8.28
CA PRO A 4 13.36 4.78 7.70
C PRO A 4 13.33 3.30 7.28
N LEU A 5 12.18 2.67 7.46
CA LEU A 5 11.95 1.27 7.04
C LEU A 5 10.73 1.21 6.15
N ILE A 6 10.87 0.61 4.99
CA ILE A 6 9.76 0.34 4.07
C ILE A 6 9.48 -1.16 4.09
N LEU A 7 8.28 -1.53 4.53
CA LEU A 7 7.81 -2.92 4.57
C LEU A 7 6.70 -3.09 3.53
N VAL A 8 6.86 -4.06 2.65
CA VAL A 8 5.96 -4.24 1.50
C VAL A 8 5.36 -5.64 1.50
N SER A 9 4.03 -5.72 1.42
CA SER A 9 3.31 -6.92 1.07
C SER A 9 2.81 -6.77 -0.36
N SER A 10 3.30 -7.58 -1.29
CA SER A 10 2.94 -7.49 -2.70
C SER A 10 2.74 -8.88 -3.28
N ARG A 11 1.58 -9.11 -3.91
CA ARG A 11 1.27 -10.40 -4.53
C ARG A 11 1.71 -10.43 -6.00
N THR A 12 1.39 -9.38 -6.76
CA THR A 12 1.62 -9.32 -8.21
C THR A 12 2.65 -8.28 -8.63
N GLY A 13 3.27 -7.62 -7.66
CA GLY A 13 4.31 -6.62 -7.89
C GLY A 13 3.85 -5.17 -7.89
N ASN A 14 2.55 -4.91 -7.89
CA ASN A 14 2.03 -3.52 -7.93
C ASN A 14 2.48 -2.67 -6.75
N THR A 15 2.32 -3.18 -5.54
CA THR A 15 2.72 -2.46 -4.33
C THR A 15 4.23 -2.28 -4.27
N ARG A 16 4.98 -3.26 -4.78
CA ARG A 16 6.43 -3.17 -4.87
C ARG A 16 6.88 -2.07 -5.84
N ILE A 17 6.18 -1.91 -6.95
CA ILE A 17 6.42 -0.80 -7.89
C ILE A 17 6.15 0.53 -7.20
N LEU A 18 5.01 0.65 -6.51
CA LEU A 18 4.66 1.87 -5.79
C LEU A 18 5.67 2.21 -4.69
N ALA A 19 6.25 1.20 -4.04
CA ALA A 19 7.29 1.36 -3.03
C ALA A 19 8.52 2.10 -3.56
N GLU A 20 8.81 2.04 -4.85
CA GLU A 20 9.91 2.80 -5.44
C GLU A 20 9.68 4.31 -5.35
N GLY A 21 8.43 4.77 -5.50
CA GLY A 21 8.10 6.17 -5.28
C GLY A 21 8.31 6.59 -3.83
N VAL A 22 7.91 5.74 -2.89
CA VAL A 22 8.15 5.98 -1.46
C VAL A 22 9.64 6.01 -1.15
N ARG A 23 10.41 5.09 -1.72
CA ARG A 23 11.87 5.03 -1.53
C ARG A 23 12.56 6.31 -2.01
N ARG A 24 12.06 6.94 -3.06
CA ARG A 24 12.61 8.22 -3.53
C ARG A 24 12.44 9.34 -2.51
N ALA A 25 11.38 9.31 -1.72
CA ALA A 25 11.20 10.24 -0.59
C ALA A 25 12.13 9.89 0.58
N PHE A 26 12.55 8.63 0.68
CA PHE A 26 13.43 8.14 1.76
C PHE A 26 14.61 7.37 1.18
N PRO A 27 15.61 8.07 0.61
CA PRO A 27 16.72 7.39 -0.09
C PRO A 27 17.57 6.46 0.79
N THR A 28 17.56 6.69 2.11
CA THR A 28 18.31 5.87 3.06
C THR A 28 17.49 4.74 3.65
N ALA A 29 16.24 4.57 3.24
CA ALA A 29 15.37 3.56 3.80
C ALA A 29 15.85 2.13 3.49
N VAL A 30 15.71 1.26 4.47
CA VAL A 30 15.80 -0.18 4.25
C VAL A 30 14.46 -0.65 3.68
N VAL A 31 14.47 -1.42 2.60
CA VAL A 31 13.25 -1.93 1.95
C VAL A 31 13.23 -3.45 2.09
N LEU A 32 12.19 -3.98 2.72
CA LEU A 32 12.03 -5.41 2.97
C LEU A 32 10.60 -5.85 2.68
N ASP A 33 10.44 -7.14 2.36
CA ASP A 33 9.12 -7.75 2.38
C ASP A 33 8.57 -7.72 3.82
N ALA A 34 7.27 -7.51 3.97
CA ALA A 34 6.64 -7.49 5.29
C ALA A 34 6.87 -8.79 6.05
N ALA A 35 6.89 -9.93 5.34
CA ALA A 35 7.18 -11.23 5.94
C ALA A 35 8.62 -11.35 6.46
N ALA A 36 9.53 -10.52 5.99
CA ALA A 36 10.93 -10.49 6.39
C ALA A 36 11.25 -9.34 7.35
N ALA A 37 10.25 -8.76 8.00
CA ALA A 37 10.45 -7.70 8.96
C ALA A 37 11.36 -8.17 10.11
N PRO A 38 12.34 -7.32 10.55
CA PRO A 38 13.21 -7.68 11.66
C PRO A 38 12.44 -7.98 12.95
N ASP A 39 12.99 -8.81 13.81
CA ASP A 39 12.37 -9.14 15.09
C ASP A 39 12.19 -7.89 15.97
N SER A 40 13.16 -6.99 15.96
CA SER A 40 13.04 -5.69 16.63
C SER A 40 12.89 -4.58 15.59
N LEU A 41 11.92 -3.71 15.81
CA LEU A 41 11.67 -2.52 14.99
C LEU A 41 12.13 -1.23 15.69
N GLU A 42 12.80 -1.33 16.83
CA GLU A 42 13.21 -0.17 17.64
C GLU A 42 14.12 0.79 16.89
N ALA A 43 15.01 0.27 16.05
CA ALA A 43 15.97 1.08 15.29
C ALA A 43 15.36 1.86 14.13
N PHE A 44 14.07 1.68 13.86
CA PHE A 44 13.43 2.24 12.67
C PHE A 44 12.33 3.24 13.00
N ASP A 45 12.39 4.39 12.34
CA ASP A 45 11.36 5.43 12.37
C ASP A 45 11.65 6.42 11.22
N PRO A 46 10.71 6.77 10.35
CA PRO A 46 9.36 6.23 10.26
C PRO A 46 9.31 4.80 9.70
N ILE A 47 8.18 4.15 9.88
CA ILE A 47 7.89 2.85 9.26
C ILE A 47 6.80 3.07 8.20
N LEU A 48 7.13 2.70 6.97
CA LEU A 48 6.29 2.93 5.81
C LEU A 48 5.81 1.57 5.30
N ILE A 49 4.50 1.38 5.27
CA ILE A 49 3.89 0.07 5.09
C ILE A 49 3.08 0.06 3.80
N GLY A 50 3.49 -0.80 2.87
CA GLY A 50 2.81 -1.00 1.60
C GLY A 50 2.03 -2.30 1.56
N PHE A 51 0.80 -2.26 1.05
CA PHE A 51 -0.05 -3.44 0.92
C PHE A 51 -0.99 -3.33 -0.27
N TRP A 52 -1.63 -4.44 -0.60
CA TRP A 52 -2.62 -4.51 -1.67
C TRP A 52 -3.98 -4.82 -1.08
N CYS A 53 -5.03 -4.45 -1.81
CA CYS A 53 -6.40 -4.73 -1.40
C CYS A 53 -6.73 -6.19 -1.69
N ASP A 54 -6.76 -7.01 -0.63
CA ASP A 54 -7.09 -8.43 -0.72
C ASP A 54 -8.57 -8.61 -0.37
N ARG A 55 -9.42 -8.69 -1.39
CA ARG A 55 -10.86 -8.88 -1.23
C ARG A 55 -11.50 -7.87 -0.27
N GLY A 56 -11.09 -6.62 -0.38
CA GLY A 56 -11.58 -5.55 0.48
C GLY A 56 -10.91 -5.48 1.85
N ARG A 57 -9.79 -6.18 2.05
CA ARG A 57 -9.04 -6.20 3.31
C ARG A 57 -7.55 -5.97 3.06
N ALA A 58 -6.84 -5.53 4.08
CA ALA A 58 -5.39 -5.60 4.07
C ALA A 58 -4.94 -7.08 4.20
N PRO A 59 -3.78 -7.46 3.62
CA PRO A 59 -3.28 -8.82 3.77
C PRO A 59 -3.06 -9.20 5.24
N GLU A 60 -3.29 -10.45 5.56
CA GLU A 60 -3.17 -10.97 6.92
C GLU A 60 -1.77 -10.74 7.51
N GLU A 61 -0.73 -10.84 6.69
CA GLU A 61 0.65 -10.60 7.13
C GLU A 61 0.88 -9.17 7.62
N ILE A 62 0.15 -8.20 7.05
CA ILE A 62 0.18 -6.81 7.52
C ILE A 62 -0.56 -6.69 8.85
N GLU A 63 -1.72 -7.32 8.99
CA GLU A 63 -2.45 -7.32 10.26
C GLU A 63 -1.61 -7.94 11.40
N ARG A 64 -0.87 -9.00 11.11
CA ARG A 64 0.04 -9.65 12.09
C ARG A 64 1.24 -8.80 12.45
N LEU A 65 1.72 -8.00 11.51
CA LEU A 65 2.86 -7.11 11.71
C LEU A 65 2.53 -5.94 12.65
N MET A 66 1.34 -5.38 12.54
CA MET A 66 0.98 -4.13 13.21
C MET A 66 1.14 -4.14 14.73
N PRO A 67 0.79 -5.21 15.47
CA PRO A 67 1.01 -5.22 16.92
C PRO A 67 2.45 -5.05 17.36
N ARG A 68 3.40 -5.30 16.47
CA ARG A 68 4.84 -5.16 16.71
C ARG A 68 5.33 -3.72 16.55
N ILE A 69 4.50 -2.83 16.02
CA ILE A 69 4.87 -1.44 15.74
C ILE A 69 4.30 -0.55 16.83
N ARG A 70 5.19 0.11 17.57
CA ARG A 70 4.80 0.90 18.74
C ARG A 70 5.59 2.20 18.79
N GLY A 71 4.88 3.31 19.01
CA GLY A 71 5.48 4.63 19.18
C GLY A 71 6.18 5.17 17.94
N LYS A 72 5.69 4.83 16.75
CA LYS A 72 6.33 5.19 15.49
C LYS A 72 5.49 6.16 14.66
N SER A 73 6.17 6.93 13.82
CA SER A 73 5.52 7.62 12.71
C SER A 73 5.28 6.63 11.59
N ILE A 74 4.06 6.56 11.08
CA ILE A 74 3.67 5.57 10.07
C ILE A 74 3.13 6.27 8.82
N GLY A 75 3.52 5.74 7.66
CA GLY A 75 2.88 6.02 6.39
C GLY A 75 2.35 4.73 5.79
N PHE A 76 1.16 4.79 5.21
CA PHE A 76 0.59 3.67 4.47
C PHE A 76 0.49 3.99 2.98
N PHE A 77 0.83 3.04 2.15
CA PHE A 77 0.58 3.13 0.71
C PHE A 77 0.02 1.80 0.22
N ALA A 78 -0.99 1.88 -0.62
CA ALA A 78 -1.69 0.67 -1.05
C ALA A 78 -2.05 0.72 -2.53
N THR A 79 -2.29 -0.46 -3.09
CA THR A 79 -2.77 -0.61 -4.46
C THR A 79 -4.08 -1.37 -4.49
N MET A 80 -4.93 -1.05 -5.46
CA MET A 80 -6.19 -1.74 -5.70
C MET A 80 -6.48 -1.80 -7.20
N GLY A 81 -7.31 -2.76 -7.60
CA GLY A 81 -7.69 -2.91 -9.01
C GLY A 81 -8.77 -1.95 -9.48
N GLY A 82 -9.50 -1.34 -8.56
CA GLY A 82 -10.56 -0.37 -8.88
C GLY A 82 -10.04 1.06 -9.02
N ASP A 83 -10.99 2.01 -9.12
CA ASP A 83 -10.65 3.43 -9.18
C ASP A 83 -10.34 3.97 -7.78
N PRO A 84 -9.09 4.36 -7.51
CA PRO A 84 -8.68 4.85 -6.20
C PRO A 84 -9.29 6.19 -5.85
N ALA A 85 -9.74 6.96 -6.84
CA ALA A 85 -10.37 8.27 -6.63
C ALA A 85 -11.83 8.17 -6.22
N SER A 86 -12.45 6.99 -6.33
CA SER A 86 -13.86 6.84 -5.96
C SER A 86 -14.07 7.08 -4.46
N PRO A 87 -15.21 7.66 -4.05
CA PRO A 87 -15.50 7.86 -2.63
C PRO A 87 -15.45 6.57 -1.81
N ARG A 88 -15.90 5.45 -2.39
CA ARG A 88 -15.85 4.13 -1.76
C ARG A 88 -14.42 3.67 -1.50
N ALA A 89 -13.53 3.83 -2.47
CA ALA A 89 -12.13 3.45 -2.33
C ALA A 89 -11.41 4.32 -1.29
N GLN A 90 -11.64 5.62 -1.31
CA GLN A 90 -11.05 6.53 -0.33
C GLN A 90 -11.54 6.24 1.08
N ASP A 91 -12.82 5.94 1.24
CA ASP A 91 -13.38 5.56 2.53
C ASP A 91 -12.79 4.23 3.03
N TRP A 92 -12.66 3.26 2.13
CA TRP A 92 -12.01 1.99 2.44
C TRP A 92 -10.57 2.20 2.95
N MET A 93 -9.81 3.04 2.24
CA MET A 93 -8.41 3.30 2.62
C MET A 93 -8.32 3.96 4.00
N ARG A 94 -9.16 4.95 4.27
CA ARG A 94 -9.18 5.62 5.59
C ARG A 94 -9.50 4.64 6.70
N ARG A 95 -10.53 3.81 6.53
CA ARG A 95 -10.92 2.81 7.55
C ARG A 95 -9.85 1.76 7.74
N THR A 96 -9.27 1.26 6.65
CA THR A 96 -8.23 0.24 6.70
C THR A 96 -6.99 0.75 7.43
N CYS A 97 -6.51 1.94 7.10
CA CYS A 97 -5.35 2.53 7.75
C CYS A 97 -5.61 2.79 9.25
N ARG A 98 -6.79 3.28 9.59
CA ARG A 98 -7.16 3.50 11.00
C ARG A 98 -7.20 2.18 11.77
N ASN A 99 -7.81 1.14 11.19
CA ASN A 99 -7.90 -0.17 11.83
C ASN A 99 -6.53 -0.82 11.99
N LEU A 100 -5.66 -0.71 10.98
CA LEU A 100 -4.29 -1.22 11.09
C LEU A 100 -3.51 -0.48 12.18
N ALA A 101 -3.57 0.84 12.21
CA ALA A 101 -2.88 1.62 13.23
C ALA A 101 -3.35 1.27 14.64
N ALA A 102 -4.64 0.94 14.82
CA ALA A 102 -5.21 0.54 16.09
C ALA A 102 -4.72 -0.82 16.59
N LEU A 103 -4.19 -1.68 15.71
CA LEU A 103 -3.58 -2.95 16.12
C LEU A 103 -2.20 -2.75 16.76
N GLY A 104 -1.52 -1.64 16.48
CA GLY A 104 -0.30 -1.23 17.16
C GLY A 104 -0.59 -0.37 18.39
N ALA A 105 0.41 0.36 18.87
CA ALA A 105 0.24 1.23 20.03
C ALA A 105 1.01 2.54 19.87
N GLN A 106 0.36 3.64 20.17
CA GLN A 106 0.98 4.97 20.21
C GLN A 106 1.65 5.39 18.89
N ASN A 107 1.16 4.90 17.77
CA ASN A 107 1.65 5.26 16.45
C ASN A 107 0.91 6.48 15.91
N ILE A 108 1.60 7.27 15.11
CA ILE A 108 1.03 8.46 14.46
C ILE A 108 1.04 8.22 12.95
N VAL A 109 -0.14 8.14 12.35
CA VAL A 109 -0.28 8.01 10.90
C VAL A 109 -0.14 9.39 10.27
N GLN A 110 0.95 9.61 9.55
CA GLN A 110 1.26 10.91 8.94
C GLN A 110 0.90 10.99 7.46
N ALA A 111 0.81 9.86 6.78
CA ALA A 111 0.45 9.84 5.36
C ALA A 111 -0.23 8.54 4.99
N GLN A 112 -1.09 8.64 3.98
CA GLN A 112 -1.68 7.49 3.32
C GLN A 112 -1.89 7.81 1.84
N PHE A 113 -1.68 6.82 0.99
CA PHE A 113 -1.82 6.95 -0.46
C PHE A 113 -2.37 5.67 -1.04
N LEU A 114 -3.36 5.81 -1.93
CA LEU A 114 -3.97 4.69 -2.63
C LEU A 114 -3.79 4.87 -4.14
N SER A 115 -3.20 3.86 -4.79
CA SER A 115 -2.97 3.86 -6.23
C SER A 115 -3.76 2.74 -6.90
N ARG A 116 -4.07 2.94 -8.16
CA ARG A 116 -4.52 1.85 -9.00
C ARG A 116 -3.35 0.90 -9.27
N GLY A 117 -3.63 -0.39 -9.26
CA GLY A 117 -2.68 -1.43 -9.63
C GLY A 117 -3.24 -2.28 -10.74
N ARG A 118 -2.36 -2.89 -11.53
CA ARG A 118 -2.76 -3.80 -12.59
C ARG A 118 -3.53 -4.99 -12.02
N ILE A 119 -4.70 -5.27 -12.59
CA ILE A 119 -5.49 -6.44 -12.22
C ILE A 119 -4.79 -7.68 -12.79
N ASP A 120 -4.50 -8.66 -11.94
CA ASP A 120 -3.92 -9.92 -12.37
C ASP A 120 -4.85 -10.61 -13.40
N PRO A 121 -4.38 -10.90 -14.62
CA PRO A 121 -5.20 -11.53 -15.65
C PRO A 121 -5.82 -12.86 -15.21
N ALA A 122 -5.08 -13.70 -14.49
CA ALA A 122 -5.58 -14.97 -14.00
C ALA A 122 -6.69 -14.78 -12.96
N LEU A 123 -6.55 -13.81 -12.06
CA LEU A 123 -7.59 -13.47 -11.10
C LEU A 123 -8.82 -12.92 -11.79
N PHE A 124 -8.64 -12.05 -12.78
CA PHE A 124 -9.74 -11.48 -13.57
C PHE A 124 -10.56 -12.58 -14.26
N GLU A 125 -9.88 -13.54 -14.89
CA GLU A 125 -10.55 -14.68 -15.53
C GLU A 125 -11.35 -15.51 -14.53
N ARG A 126 -10.78 -15.80 -13.37
CA ARG A 126 -11.49 -16.57 -12.32
C ARG A 126 -12.72 -15.82 -11.80
N MET A 127 -12.60 -14.53 -11.58
CA MET A 127 -13.71 -13.69 -11.11
C MET A 127 -14.80 -13.52 -12.16
N SER A 128 -14.45 -13.63 -13.44
CA SER A 128 -15.38 -13.49 -14.57
C SER A 128 -15.98 -14.82 -15.02
N ALA A 129 -15.43 -15.95 -14.56
CA ALA A 129 -15.90 -17.28 -14.94
C ALA A 129 -17.36 -17.49 -14.51
N GLY A 130 -18.20 -17.96 -15.44
CA GLY A 130 -19.62 -18.17 -15.20
C GLY A 130 -20.47 -16.91 -15.21
N SER A 131 -19.90 -15.76 -15.47
CA SER A 131 -20.60 -14.47 -15.56
C SER A 131 -20.74 -14.07 -17.02
N ALA A 132 -21.81 -13.32 -17.34
CA ALA A 132 -21.96 -12.71 -18.66
C ALA A 132 -20.84 -11.67 -18.90
N PRO A 133 -20.39 -11.49 -20.16
CA PRO A 133 -19.43 -10.46 -20.49
C PRO A 133 -19.91 -9.08 -19.99
N SER A 134 -19.00 -8.33 -19.34
CA SER A 134 -19.30 -7.00 -18.83
C SER A 134 -18.35 -5.98 -19.45
N PRO A 135 -18.85 -5.08 -20.29
CA PRO A 135 -18.03 -3.98 -20.82
C PRO A 135 -17.37 -3.14 -19.73
N GLU A 136 -18.05 -2.97 -18.59
CA GLU A 136 -17.55 -2.20 -17.45
C GLU A 136 -16.37 -2.89 -16.78
N ARG A 137 -16.43 -4.22 -16.59
CA ARG A 137 -15.30 -5.00 -16.04
C ARG A 137 -14.10 -4.96 -16.97
N GLU A 138 -14.33 -5.12 -18.27
CA GLU A 138 -13.27 -5.10 -19.26
C GLU A 138 -12.61 -3.73 -19.37
N ALA A 139 -13.39 -2.66 -19.30
CA ALA A 139 -12.86 -1.29 -19.27
C ALA A 139 -12.02 -1.06 -18.01
N ARG A 140 -12.45 -1.58 -16.87
CA ARG A 140 -11.70 -1.49 -15.61
C ARG A 140 -10.37 -2.22 -15.72
N ARG A 141 -10.37 -3.42 -16.28
CA ARG A 141 -9.15 -4.20 -16.49
C ARG A 141 -8.16 -3.45 -17.38
N ARG A 142 -8.62 -2.96 -18.52
CA ARG A 142 -7.77 -2.18 -19.44
C ARG A 142 -7.24 -0.91 -18.81
N GLY A 143 -8.07 -0.19 -18.09
CA GLY A 143 -7.65 1.02 -17.39
C GLY A 143 -6.60 0.77 -16.31
N SER A 144 -6.52 -0.45 -15.76
CA SER A 144 -5.55 -0.81 -14.74
C SER A 144 -4.18 -1.23 -15.29
N GLU A 145 -4.09 -1.62 -16.56
CA GLU A 145 -2.90 -2.28 -17.13
C GLU A 145 -1.60 -1.49 -17.00
N THR A 146 -1.68 -0.16 -16.98
CA THR A 146 -0.50 0.70 -16.91
C THR A 146 -0.19 1.21 -15.51
N HIS A 147 -0.94 0.78 -14.49
CA HIS A 147 -0.78 1.26 -13.12
C HIS A 147 -0.14 0.22 -12.20
N PRO A 148 0.66 0.64 -11.21
CA PRO A 148 1.06 2.04 -10.97
C PRO A 148 1.94 2.56 -12.10
N ASP A 149 1.73 3.78 -12.51
CA ASP A 149 2.53 4.43 -13.54
C ASP A 149 3.48 5.48 -12.96
N ARG A 150 4.18 6.19 -13.85
CA ARG A 150 5.13 7.22 -13.43
C ARG A 150 4.47 8.34 -12.61
N LEU A 151 3.24 8.71 -12.93
CA LEU A 151 2.52 9.76 -12.21
C LEU A 151 2.15 9.30 -10.81
N ASP A 152 1.74 8.04 -10.65
CA ASP A 152 1.47 7.44 -9.35
C ASP A 152 2.72 7.49 -8.46
N LEU A 153 3.89 7.16 -9.02
CA LEU A 153 5.16 7.19 -8.29
C LEU A 153 5.55 8.60 -7.87
N LEU A 154 5.37 9.57 -8.76
CA LEU A 154 5.64 10.98 -8.45
C LEU A 154 4.71 11.52 -7.38
N GLU A 155 3.45 11.12 -7.42
CA GLU A 155 2.46 11.57 -6.45
C GLU A 155 2.71 11.01 -5.06
N VAL A 156 2.99 9.71 -4.93
CA VAL A 156 3.30 9.11 -3.63
C VAL A 156 4.61 9.67 -3.07
N GLU A 157 5.61 9.88 -3.90
CA GLU A 157 6.86 10.53 -3.49
C GLU A 157 6.58 11.92 -2.90
N LYS A 158 5.80 12.73 -3.60
CA LYS A 158 5.45 14.08 -3.16
C LYS A 158 4.70 14.07 -1.82
N ILE A 159 3.66 13.27 -1.71
CA ILE A 159 2.83 13.18 -0.50
C ILE A 159 3.67 12.75 0.70
N PHE A 160 4.52 11.75 0.53
CA PHE A 160 5.34 11.24 1.63
C PHE A 160 6.46 12.22 1.99
N ARG A 161 7.05 12.89 1.00
CA ARG A 161 8.07 13.91 1.25
C ARG A 161 7.48 15.08 2.04
N GLU A 162 6.31 15.55 1.66
CA GLU A 162 5.63 16.66 2.36
C GLU A 162 5.21 16.28 3.78
N ALA A 163 4.82 15.04 4.01
CA ALA A 163 4.35 14.58 5.31
C ALA A 163 5.47 14.29 6.33
N PHE A 164 6.63 13.84 5.86
CA PHE A 164 7.69 13.34 6.75
C PHE A 164 8.99 14.14 6.68
N VAL A 165 9.31 14.71 5.54
CA VAL A 165 10.59 15.41 5.34
C VAL A 165 10.37 16.91 5.45
N HIS A 166 10.81 17.50 6.53
CA HIS A 166 10.68 18.93 6.82
C HIS A 166 12.03 19.64 6.74
#